data_62d2b34f74c7408443c736ba58bde111
#
_entry.id   62d2b34f74c7408443c736ba58bde111
#
_cell.length_a   1.000
_cell.length_b   1.000
_cell.length_c   1.000
_cell.angle_alpha   90.00
_cell.angle_beta   90.00
_cell.angle_gamma   90.00
#
_symmetry.space_group_name_H-M   'P 1'
#
loop_
_entity.id
_entity.type
_entity.pdbx_description
1 polymer ?
#
loop_
_entity_poly.entity_id
_entity_poly.type
_entity_poly.pdbx_seq_one_letter_code
_entity_poly.pdbx_strand_id
1 'polypeptide(L)'
;MNTTMRVVEKNSGVFVIEHFLTPAMCQHYIALGEEAGYVPSEVHISGVSRRAEDIRNNDRVIFDDAALAVSLFEQARALLPASIGDWALTGFNERFRFYRYGPKEYFKWHTDGVYARSPDEASRLTFMIYLNGDFEGGDTEFKTEFIKPQQGAALVFPHKLPHQGTEVIDGLKYVLRTDVMYRRAQ
;
A
#
# COMPACT_ATOMS: atom_id res chain seq x y z
N MET A 1 11.60 -16.80 16.81
CA MET A 1 12.62 -16.86 15.74
C MET A 1 12.59 -15.52 15.02
N ASN A 2 13.73 -14.83 14.94
CA ASN A 2 13.81 -13.59 14.14
C ASN A 2 13.78 -14.00 12.67
N THR A 3 12.65 -13.82 12.00
CA THR A 3 12.51 -14.08 10.58
C THR A 3 13.09 -12.89 9.84
N THR A 4 14.14 -13.12 9.04
CA THR A 4 14.81 -12.06 8.28
C THR A 4 13.92 -11.59 7.15
N MET A 5 13.83 -10.27 6.94
CA MET A 5 13.16 -9.68 5.77
C MET A 5 13.80 -10.21 4.47
N ARG A 6 12.98 -10.55 3.50
CA ARG A 6 13.41 -11.06 2.21
C ARG A 6 12.65 -10.39 1.07
N VAL A 7 13.37 -9.89 0.07
CA VAL A 7 12.77 -9.38 -1.16
C VAL A 7 12.52 -10.54 -2.13
N VAL A 8 11.29 -10.63 -2.63
CA VAL A 8 10.86 -11.58 -3.65
C VAL A 8 10.41 -10.80 -4.88
N GLU A 9 11.27 -10.79 -5.89
CA GLU A 9 10.97 -10.16 -7.17
C GLU A 9 9.82 -10.88 -7.89
N LYS A 10 8.98 -10.09 -8.55
CA LYS A 10 7.88 -10.50 -9.40
C LYS A 10 8.04 -9.88 -10.79
N ASN A 11 7.00 -9.92 -11.59
CA ASN A 11 7.03 -9.32 -12.91
C ASN A 11 6.83 -7.79 -12.89
N SER A 12 7.26 -7.11 -13.93
CA SER A 12 6.92 -5.68 -14.18
C SER A 12 7.32 -4.69 -13.09
N GLY A 13 8.40 -4.97 -12.32
CA GLY A 13 8.86 -4.11 -11.23
C GLY A 13 8.02 -4.23 -9.96
N VAL A 14 7.19 -5.25 -9.85
CA VAL A 14 6.49 -5.66 -8.63
C VAL A 14 7.44 -6.48 -7.78
N PHE A 15 7.47 -6.25 -6.47
CA PHE A 15 8.16 -7.12 -5.52
C PHE A 15 7.47 -7.13 -4.16
N VAL A 16 7.71 -8.19 -3.41
CA VAL A 16 7.20 -8.39 -2.06
C VAL A 16 8.37 -8.41 -1.09
N ILE A 17 8.26 -7.64 -0.02
CA ILE A 17 9.19 -7.71 1.13
C ILE A 17 8.50 -8.57 2.19
N GLU A 18 8.88 -9.84 2.26
CA GLU A 18 8.35 -10.76 3.26
C GLU A 18 8.86 -10.39 4.66
N HIS A 19 8.01 -10.57 5.68
CA HIS A 19 8.32 -10.30 7.08
C HIS A 19 8.75 -8.86 7.38
N PHE A 20 8.18 -7.90 6.63
CA PHE A 20 8.46 -6.48 6.82
C PHE A 20 7.96 -5.98 8.18
N LEU A 21 6.76 -6.38 8.62
CA LEU A 21 6.26 -6.13 9.96
C LEU A 21 6.12 -7.44 10.75
N THR A 22 6.34 -7.35 12.05
CA THR A 22 6.02 -8.46 12.96
C THR A 22 4.50 -8.58 13.14
N PRO A 23 3.96 -9.77 13.52
CA PRO A 23 2.54 -9.92 13.83
C PRO A 23 2.05 -8.94 14.91
N ALA A 24 2.86 -8.64 15.92
CA ALA A 24 2.51 -7.67 16.96
C ALA A 24 2.36 -6.25 16.42
N MET A 25 3.25 -5.81 15.49
CA MET A 25 3.14 -4.51 14.83
C MET A 25 1.89 -4.47 13.94
N CYS A 26 1.59 -5.54 13.23
CA CYS A 26 0.37 -5.63 12.42
C CYS A 26 -0.89 -5.45 13.28
N GLN A 27 -1.00 -6.14 14.40
CA GLN A 27 -2.12 -6.01 15.33
C GLN A 27 -2.22 -4.59 15.91
N HIS A 28 -1.08 -3.97 16.24
CA HIS A 28 -1.05 -2.59 16.69
C HIS A 28 -1.63 -1.63 15.64
N TYR A 29 -1.25 -1.76 14.37
CA TYR A 29 -1.77 -0.91 13.29
C TYR A 29 -3.25 -1.18 12.97
N ILE A 30 -3.72 -2.42 13.08
CA ILE A 30 -5.16 -2.74 12.98
C ILE A 30 -5.93 -2.01 14.07
N ALA A 31 -5.47 -2.09 15.33
CA ALA A 31 -6.11 -1.42 16.46
C ALA A 31 -6.15 0.10 16.27
N LEU A 32 -5.06 0.72 15.81
CA LEU A 32 -5.03 2.16 15.50
C LEU A 32 -6.05 2.56 14.42
N GLY A 33 -6.19 1.75 13.37
CA GLY A 33 -7.18 1.99 12.32
C GLY A 33 -8.62 1.89 12.83
N GLU A 34 -8.92 0.90 13.68
CA GLU A 34 -10.24 0.73 14.29
C GLU A 34 -10.56 1.87 15.27
N GLU A 35 -9.59 2.31 16.09
CA GLU A 35 -9.75 3.44 16.99
C GLU A 35 -9.98 4.77 16.25
N ALA A 36 -9.28 4.97 15.13
CA ALA A 36 -9.44 6.18 14.29
C ALA A 36 -10.80 6.23 13.59
N GLY A 37 -11.48 5.11 13.41
CA GLY A 37 -12.81 5.00 12.82
C GLY A 37 -12.79 5.03 11.29
N TYR A 38 -13.15 3.91 10.68
CA TYR A 38 -13.24 3.76 9.23
C TYR A 38 -14.46 4.46 8.65
N VAL A 39 -14.28 5.07 7.49
CA VAL A 39 -15.35 5.69 6.70
C VAL A 39 -15.34 5.14 5.28
N PRO A 40 -16.48 5.12 4.56
CA PRO A 40 -16.54 4.65 3.19
C PRO A 40 -15.50 5.33 2.29
N SER A 41 -14.81 4.55 1.49
CA SER A 41 -13.79 5.05 0.57
C SER A 41 -14.42 5.80 -0.59
N GLU A 42 -13.75 6.87 -1.01
CA GLU A 42 -14.09 7.62 -2.22
C GLU A 42 -13.04 7.37 -3.31
N VAL A 43 -13.43 7.53 -4.56
CA VAL A 43 -12.55 7.58 -5.73
C VAL A 43 -12.40 9.01 -6.22
N HIS A 44 -11.22 9.33 -6.74
CA HIS A 44 -10.96 10.65 -7.32
C HIS A 44 -11.08 10.55 -8.85
N ILE A 45 -12.15 11.15 -9.40
CA ILE A 45 -12.43 11.12 -10.84
C ILE A 45 -12.55 12.57 -11.33
N SER A 46 -11.76 12.94 -12.34
CA SER A 46 -11.78 14.27 -12.97
C SER A 46 -11.68 15.44 -11.95
N GLY A 47 -10.82 15.31 -10.93
CA GLY A 47 -10.61 16.36 -9.95
C GLY A 47 -11.61 16.39 -8.79
N VAL A 48 -12.59 15.48 -8.77
CA VAL A 48 -13.63 15.41 -7.72
C VAL A 48 -13.57 14.08 -6.99
N SER A 49 -13.55 14.11 -5.66
CA SER A 49 -13.73 12.93 -4.82
C SER A 49 -15.22 12.60 -4.71
N ARG A 50 -15.58 11.36 -5.03
CA ARG A 50 -16.95 10.87 -4.90
C ARG A 50 -16.98 9.39 -4.53
N ARG A 51 -18.05 8.98 -3.87
CA ARG A 51 -18.34 7.56 -3.65
C ARG A 51 -18.76 6.93 -4.98
N ALA A 52 -18.13 5.82 -5.35
CA ALA A 52 -18.43 5.04 -6.55
C ALA A 52 -18.28 3.56 -6.20
N GLU A 53 -19.34 3.00 -5.62
CA GLU A 53 -19.34 1.63 -5.09
C GLU A 53 -19.12 0.58 -6.18
N ASP A 54 -19.48 0.88 -7.41
CA ASP A 54 -19.22 0.05 -8.58
C ASP A 54 -17.73 -0.04 -8.96
N ILE A 55 -16.90 0.86 -8.43
CA ILE A 55 -15.44 0.87 -8.60
C ILE A 55 -14.74 0.41 -7.33
N ARG A 56 -15.20 0.94 -6.18
CA ARG A 56 -14.60 0.71 -4.88
C ARG A 56 -15.63 0.84 -3.77
N ASN A 57 -15.76 -0.15 -2.92
CA ASN A 57 -16.77 -0.20 -1.87
C ASN A 57 -16.23 -0.47 -0.46
N ASN A 58 -14.90 -0.53 -0.28
CA ASN A 58 -14.27 -0.72 1.02
C ASN A 58 -14.22 0.57 1.87
N ASP A 59 -13.87 0.43 3.12
CA ASP A 59 -13.66 1.53 4.06
C ASP A 59 -12.19 1.97 4.14
N ARG A 60 -11.97 3.22 4.59
CA ARG A 60 -10.62 3.76 4.82
C ARG A 60 -10.54 4.75 5.99
N VAL A 61 -9.33 4.88 6.53
CA VAL A 61 -8.88 6.02 7.35
C VAL A 61 -7.68 6.65 6.66
N ILE A 62 -7.61 7.98 6.60
CA ILE A 62 -6.46 8.73 6.09
C ILE A 62 -5.91 9.57 7.24
N PHE A 63 -4.60 9.51 7.44
CA PHE A 63 -3.90 10.32 8.44
C PHE A 63 -2.49 10.67 7.95
N ASP A 64 -1.93 11.73 8.50
CA ASP A 64 -0.55 12.17 8.22
C ASP A 64 0.31 11.93 9.46
N ASP A 65 1.43 11.20 9.30
CA ASP A 65 2.40 10.91 10.37
C ASP A 65 3.83 10.86 9.83
N ALA A 66 4.56 11.95 10.05
CA ALA A 66 5.94 12.08 9.61
C ALA A 66 6.91 11.16 10.38
N ALA A 67 6.65 10.89 11.66
CA ALA A 67 7.50 10.03 12.46
C ALA A 67 7.36 8.55 12.03
N LEU A 68 6.14 8.12 11.76
CA LEU A 68 5.86 6.80 11.20
C LEU A 68 6.51 6.65 9.81
N ALA A 69 6.41 7.69 8.95
CA ALA A 69 7.03 7.65 7.62
C ALA A 69 8.54 7.45 7.71
N VAL A 70 9.23 8.19 8.60
CA VAL A 70 10.68 8.02 8.84
C VAL A 70 10.99 6.62 9.36
N SER A 71 10.26 6.15 10.37
CA SER A 71 10.51 4.85 10.99
C SER A 71 10.37 3.68 10.00
N LEU A 72 9.28 3.64 9.23
CA LEU A 72 9.05 2.59 8.24
C LEU A 72 10.02 2.71 7.05
N PHE A 73 10.38 3.94 6.66
CA PHE A 73 11.36 4.15 5.59
C PHE A 73 12.75 3.63 5.97
N GLU A 74 13.24 3.93 7.17
CA GLU A 74 14.56 3.43 7.61
C GLU A 74 14.60 1.88 7.62
N GLN A 75 13.49 1.23 7.92
CA GLN A 75 13.37 -0.22 7.85
C GLN A 75 13.36 -0.74 6.40
N ALA A 76 12.74 -0.02 5.46
CA ALA A 76 12.58 -0.41 4.06
C ALA A 76 13.75 0.03 3.16
N ARG A 77 14.48 1.08 3.53
CA ARG A 77 15.41 1.85 2.68
C ARG A 77 16.38 0.99 1.87
N ALA A 78 17.02 0.01 2.51
CA ALA A 78 18.00 -0.87 1.85
C ALA A 78 17.36 -1.90 0.90
N LEU A 79 16.03 -2.06 0.95
CA LEU A 79 15.26 -3.03 0.18
C LEU A 79 14.51 -2.38 -1.01
N LEU A 80 14.55 -1.04 -1.09
CA LEU A 80 13.92 -0.25 -2.14
C LEU A 80 14.94 0.13 -3.23
N PRO A 81 14.49 0.32 -4.50
CA PRO A 81 15.36 0.83 -5.55
C PRO A 81 15.95 2.19 -5.16
N ALA A 82 17.28 2.31 -5.12
CA ALA A 82 17.97 3.56 -4.77
C ALA A 82 17.68 4.69 -5.77
N SER A 83 17.33 4.32 -7.02
CA SER A 83 16.94 5.27 -8.07
C SER A 83 15.96 4.64 -9.05
N ILE A 84 15.16 5.49 -9.70
CA ILE A 84 14.28 5.13 -10.82
C ILE A 84 14.55 6.16 -11.93
N GLY A 85 15.31 5.77 -12.96
CA GLY A 85 15.82 6.71 -13.94
C GLY A 85 16.67 7.80 -13.29
N ASP A 86 16.36 9.06 -13.52
CA ASP A 86 17.00 10.23 -12.94
C ASP A 86 16.46 10.67 -11.56
N TRP A 87 15.66 9.81 -10.92
CA TRP A 87 15.04 10.08 -9.62
C TRP A 87 15.68 9.25 -8.52
N ALA A 88 16.26 9.90 -7.52
CA ALA A 88 16.86 9.26 -6.35
C ALA A 88 15.86 9.08 -5.21
N LEU A 89 15.94 7.95 -4.50
CA LEU A 89 15.09 7.61 -3.35
C LEU A 89 15.29 8.64 -2.21
N THR A 90 14.19 9.19 -1.66
CA THR A 90 14.25 10.18 -0.58
C THR A 90 13.50 9.79 0.69
N GLY A 91 12.44 8.99 0.62
CA GLY A 91 11.66 8.66 1.80
C GLY A 91 10.31 8.05 1.51
N PHE A 92 9.45 8.02 2.52
CA PHE A 92 8.03 7.75 2.37
C PHE A 92 7.21 9.05 2.43
N ASN A 93 6.05 9.02 1.80
CA ASN A 93 5.04 10.04 1.98
C ASN A 93 4.48 9.91 3.42
N GLU A 94 4.36 11.02 4.14
CA GLU A 94 3.79 11.09 5.48
C GLU A 94 2.28 10.79 5.52
N ARG A 95 1.62 10.77 4.37
CA ARG A 95 0.21 10.42 4.27
C ARG A 95 0.02 8.92 4.19
N PHE A 96 -0.60 8.38 5.23
CA PHE A 96 -0.97 6.97 5.34
C PHE A 96 -2.46 6.77 5.10
N ARG A 97 -2.79 5.56 4.64
CA ARG A 97 -4.16 5.09 4.44
C ARG A 97 -4.29 3.71 5.04
N PHE A 98 -5.12 3.56 6.05
CA PHE A 98 -5.63 2.26 6.44
C PHE A 98 -6.81 1.91 5.56
N TYR A 99 -6.83 0.70 5.03
CA TYR A 99 -7.96 0.13 4.30
C TYR A 99 -8.48 -1.08 5.05
N ARG A 100 -9.81 -1.15 5.15
CA ARG A 100 -10.53 -2.31 5.64
C ARG A 100 -11.46 -2.79 4.54
N TYR A 101 -11.43 -4.09 4.26
CA TYR A 101 -12.31 -4.76 3.31
C TYR A 101 -13.06 -5.87 4.03
N GLY A 102 -14.39 -5.85 4.00
CA GLY A 102 -15.26 -6.92 4.43
C GLY A 102 -15.72 -7.82 3.27
N PRO A 103 -16.56 -8.84 3.55
CA PRO A 103 -17.12 -9.70 2.53
C PRO A 103 -17.84 -8.91 1.43
N LYS A 104 -17.58 -9.26 0.16
CA LYS A 104 -18.07 -8.60 -1.07
C LYS A 104 -17.45 -7.23 -1.33
N GLU A 105 -16.43 -6.84 -0.58
CA GLU A 105 -15.73 -5.60 -0.83
C GLU A 105 -14.48 -5.82 -1.69
N TYR A 106 -14.21 -4.84 -2.56
CA TYR A 106 -13.20 -4.87 -3.60
C TYR A 106 -12.72 -3.47 -3.97
N PHE A 107 -11.67 -3.42 -4.77
CA PHE A 107 -11.27 -2.24 -5.52
C PHE A 107 -10.89 -2.68 -6.93
N LYS A 108 -11.74 -2.37 -7.92
CA LYS A 108 -11.57 -2.79 -9.31
C LYS A 108 -10.32 -2.22 -9.97
N TRP A 109 -10.06 -2.63 -11.19
CA TRP A 109 -8.92 -2.22 -12.00
C TRP A 109 -8.72 -0.71 -12.01
N HIS A 110 -7.55 -0.27 -11.55
CA HIS A 110 -7.14 1.13 -11.49
C HIS A 110 -5.62 1.24 -11.56
N THR A 111 -5.13 2.48 -11.63
CA THR A 111 -3.74 2.84 -11.37
C THR A 111 -3.70 3.80 -10.19
N ASP A 112 -2.60 3.81 -9.46
CA ASP A 112 -2.44 4.74 -8.37
C ASP A 112 -2.06 6.15 -8.84
N GLY A 113 -2.48 7.15 -8.07
CA GLY A 113 -2.11 8.54 -8.29
C GLY A 113 -0.70 8.84 -7.83
N VAL A 114 0.00 9.71 -8.56
CA VAL A 114 1.29 10.27 -8.13
C VAL A 114 1.03 11.42 -7.16
N TYR A 115 1.71 11.41 -6.01
CA TYR A 115 1.79 12.56 -5.13
C TYR A 115 3.03 13.40 -5.48
N ALA A 116 2.83 14.63 -5.92
CA ALA A 116 3.92 15.57 -6.20
C ALA A 116 4.05 16.57 -5.06
N ARG A 117 5.17 16.52 -4.34
CA ARG A 117 5.51 17.49 -3.29
C ARG A 117 6.07 18.77 -3.90
N SER A 118 6.80 18.65 -5.00
CA SER A 118 7.34 19.73 -5.81
C SER A 118 7.53 19.26 -7.27
N PRO A 119 7.92 20.13 -8.20
CA PRO A 119 8.26 19.70 -9.56
C PRO A 119 9.38 18.64 -9.61
N ASP A 120 10.26 18.65 -8.61
CA ASP A 120 11.44 17.78 -8.54
C ASP A 120 11.32 16.70 -7.46
N GLU A 121 10.21 16.60 -6.74
CA GLU A 121 9.98 15.56 -5.74
C GLU A 121 8.56 14.98 -5.84
N ALA A 122 8.47 13.69 -6.14
CA ALA A 122 7.21 13.00 -6.30
C ALA A 122 7.30 11.51 -5.93
N SER A 123 6.15 10.93 -5.60
CA SER A 123 6.05 9.48 -5.39
C SER A 123 6.11 8.71 -6.71
N ARG A 124 6.75 7.55 -6.70
CA ARG A 124 6.93 6.68 -7.87
C ARG A 124 6.37 5.29 -7.67
N LEU A 125 6.44 4.79 -6.43
CA LEU A 125 5.98 3.45 -6.08
C LEU A 125 4.92 3.52 -4.99
N THR A 126 3.97 2.62 -5.07
CA THR A 126 3.06 2.28 -3.96
C THR A 126 3.79 1.34 -3.01
N PHE A 127 3.67 1.58 -1.72
CA PHE A 127 4.12 0.72 -0.63
C PHE A 127 2.92 0.31 0.21
N MET A 128 2.54 -0.95 0.14
CA MET A 128 1.31 -1.47 0.74
C MET A 128 1.63 -2.68 1.61
N ILE A 129 1.24 -2.63 2.89
CA ILE A 129 1.51 -3.68 3.87
C ILE A 129 0.21 -4.42 4.19
N TYR A 130 0.21 -5.74 4.07
CA TYR A 130 -0.88 -6.59 4.52
C TYR A 130 -0.78 -6.79 6.04
N LEU A 131 -1.77 -6.30 6.79
CA LEU A 131 -1.74 -6.34 8.25
C LEU A 131 -2.25 -7.67 8.82
N ASN A 132 -2.98 -8.45 8.02
CA ASN A 132 -3.46 -9.78 8.40
C ASN A 132 -3.51 -10.72 7.19
N GLY A 133 -3.90 -11.97 7.40
CA GLY A 133 -4.00 -13.00 6.36
C GLY A 133 -5.07 -14.04 6.68
N ASP A 134 -5.90 -13.80 7.70
CA ASP A 134 -6.97 -14.66 8.19
C ASP A 134 -8.32 -14.34 7.55
N PHE A 135 -8.34 -14.22 6.22
CA PHE A 135 -9.52 -13.98 5.38
C PHE A 135 -9.42 -14.78 4.08
N GLU A 136 -10.52 -14.90 3.36
CA GLU A 136 -10.60 -15.60 2.07
C GLU A 136 -10.81 -14.59 0.93
N GLY A 137 -10.17 -14.83 -0.21
CA GLY A 137 -10.16 -13.91 -1.36
C GLY A 137 -9.24 -12.71 -1.14
N GLY A 138 -9.59 -11.56 -1.70
CA GLY A 138 -8.90 -10.28 -1.45
C GLY A 138 -7.47 -10.21 -1.98
N ASP A 139 -7.10 -10.98 -2.99
CA ASP A 139 -5.77 -10.93 -3.61
C ASP A 139 -5.52 -9.57 -4.28
N THR A 140 -4.26 -9.18 -4.43
CA THR A 140 -3.90 -8.08 -5.32
C THR A 140 -3.54 -8.66 -6.68
N GLU A 141 -4.34 -8.34 -7.68
CA GLU A 141 -4.18 -8.83 -9.04
C GLU A 141 -3.55 -7.80 -9.95
N PHE A 142 -2.51 -8.19 -10.66
CA PHE A 142 -1.91 -7.51 -11.79
C PHE A 142 -2.25 -8.25 -13.08
N LYS A 143 -1.96 -7.67 -14.25
CA LYS A 143 -2.26 -8.30 -15.54
C LYS A 143 -1.58 -9.66 -15.74
N THR A 144 -0.44 -9.87 -15.10
CA THR A 144 0.42 -11.04 -15.30
C THR A 144 0.56 -11.93 -14.07
N GLU A 145 0.03 -11.51 -12.91
CA GLU A 145 0.22 -12.24 -11.65
C GLU A 145 -0.78 -11.86 -10.56
N PHE A 146 -0.91 -12.73 -9.59
CA PHE A 146 -1.68 -12.54 -8.36
C PHE A 146 -0.73 -12.53 -7.17
N ILE A 147 -0.93 -11.58 -6.27
CA ILE A 147 -0.22 -11.52 -5.00
C ILE A 147 -1.21 -11.85 -3.89
N LYS A 148 -1.01 -13.02 -3.30
CA LYS A 148 -1.79 -13.46 -2.15
C LYS A 148 -1.30 -12.71 -0.91
N PRO A 149 -2.19 -12.03 -0.16
CA PRO A 149 -1.84 -11.36 1.08
C PRO A 149 -1.20 -12.30 2.11
N GLN A 150 -0.11 -11.84 2.70
CA GLN A 150 0.57 -12.51 3.82
C GLN A 150 0.79 -11.50 4.94
N GLN A 151 0.40 -11.83 6.17
CA GLN A 151 0.55 -10.92 7.31
C GLN A 151 1.99 -10.43 7.44
N GLY A 152 2.14 -9.11 7.55
CA GLY A 152 3.42 -8.44 7.69
C GLY A 152 4.24 -8.30 6.43
N ALA A 153 3.79 -8.81 5.28
CA ALA A 153 4.46 -8.60 4.01
C ALA A 153 4.10 -7.22 3.41
N ALA A 154 5.10 -6.56 2.83
CA ALA A 154 4.90 -5.33 2.06
C ALA A 154 4.96 -5.62 0.56
N LEU A 155 3.95 -5.19 -0.17
CA LEU A 155 3.89 -5.22 -1.64
C LEU A 155 4.31 -3.85 -2.17
N VAL A 156 5.26 -3.84 -3.11
CA VAL A 156 5.79 -2.61 -3.71
C VAL A 156 5.68 -2.70 -5.23
N PHE A 157 5.15 -1.63 -5.86
CA PHE A 157 4.97 -1.60 -7.31
C PHE A 157 4.86 -0.17 -7.86
N PRO A 158 5.14 0.03 -9.17
CA PRO A 158 4.98 1.33 -9.82
C PRO A 158 3.52 1.81 -9.83
N HIS A 159 3.26 3.08 -9.50
CA HIS A 159 1.91 3.66 -9.49
C HIS A 159 1.10 3.44 -10.77
N LYS A 160 1.78 3.51 -11.93
CA LYS A 160 1.15 3.38 -13.25
C LYS A 160 0.79 1.95 -13.64
N LEU A 161 1.20 0.96 -12.83
CA LEU A 161 0.88 -0.43 -13.12
C LEU A 161 -0.60 -0.72 -12.79
N PRO A 162 -1.41 -1.11 -13.79
CA PRO A 162 -2.81 -1.44 -13.56
C PRO A 162 -2.94 -2.65 -12.64
N HIS A 163 -3.77 -2.52 -11.62
CA HIS A 163 -4.03 -3.56 -10.63
C HIS A 163 -5.43 -3.45 -10.05
N GLN A 164 -5.87 -4.51 -9.36
CA GLN A 164 -7.10 -4.52 -8.57
C GLN A 164 -6.91 -5.27 -7.26
N GLY A 165 -7.70 -4.90 -6.24
CA GLY A 165 -7.97 -5.74 -5.08
C GLY A 165 -9.19 -6.58 -5.36
N THR A 166 -9.03 -7.91 -5.49
CA THR A 166 -10.15 -8.81 -5.73
C THR A 166 -11.10 -8.83 -4.54
N GLU A 167 -12.30 -9.33 -4.75
CA GLU A 167 -13.33 -9.41 -3.71
C GLU A 167 -12.85 -10.25 -2.52
N VAL A 168 -13.09 -9.74 -1.31
CA VAL A 168 -12.99 -10.53 -0.08
C VAL A 168 -14.24 -11.42 0.00
N ILE A 169 -14.03 -12.72 0.16
CA ILE A 169 -15.10 -13.71 0.23
C ILE A 169 -15.60 -13.86 1.65
N ASP A 170 -14.68 -13.99 2.61
CA ASP A 170 -14.96 -14.12 4.03
C ASP A 170 -13.87 -13.48 4.89
N GLY A 171 -14.23 -13.02 6.09
CA GLY A 171 -13.34 -12.35 7.02
C GLY A 171 -13.16 -10.86 6.73
N LEU A 172 -12.17 -10.26 7.38
CA LEU A 172 -11.80 -8.85 7.20
C LEU A 172 -10.34 -8.75 6.73
N LYS A 173 -10.08 -8.01 5.67
CA LYS A 173 -8.74 -7.72 5.19
C LYS A 173 -8.33 -6.30 5.61
N TYR A 174 -7.15 -6.17 6.23
CA TYR A 174 -6.56 -4.90 6.62
C TYR A 174 -5.26 -4.62 5.88
N VAL A 175 -5.13 -3.38 5.41
CA VAL A 175 -3.95 -2.91 4.67
C VAL A 175 -3.53 -1.53 5.16
N LEU A 176 -2.22 -1.33 5.35
CA LEU A 176 -1.62 -0.02 5.55
C LEU A 176 -0.86 0.37 4.28
N ARG A 177 -1.15 1.56 3.74
CA ARG A 177 -0.52 2.04 2.50
C ARG A 177 0.08 3.43 2.68
N THR A 178 1.25 3.61 2.09
CA THR A 178 1.87 4.90 1.78
C THR A 178 2.52 4.85 0.40
N ASP A 179 3.25 5.90 0.04
CA ASP A 179 3.91 6.02 -1.25
C ASP A 179 5.42 6.23 -1.06
N VAL A 180 6.24 5.65 -1.95
CA VAL A 180 7.71 5.84 -1.93
C VAL A 180 8.07 7.09 -2.72
N MET A 181 8.78 8.01 -2.07
CA MET A 181 9.15 9.31 -2.60
C MET A 181 10.54 9.29 -3.25
N TYR A 182 10.63 9.98 -4.36
CA TYR A 182 11.87 10.16 -5.12
C TYR A 182 12.05 11.63 -5.49
N ARG A 183 13.30 12.07 -5.58
CA ARG A 183 13.65 13.41 -6.03
C ARG A 183 14.53 13.32 -7.27
N ARG A 184 14.29 14.20 -8.25
CA ARG A 184 15.10 14.29 -9.45
C ARG A 184 16.53 14.69 -9.09
N ALA A 185 17.54 13.97 -9.60
CA ALA A 185 18.93 14.34 -9.49
C ALA A 185 19.15 15.67 -10.24
N GLN A 186 19.86 16.60 -9.59
CA GLN A 186 20.28 17.86 -10.21
C GLN A 186 21.48 17.64 -11.12
#